data_ddc5c62fd483aa916cc676978be3093e
#
_entry.id   ddc5c62fd483aa916cc676978be3093e
#
_cell.length_a   1.000
_cell.length_b   1.000
_cell.length_c   1.000
_cell.angle_alpha   90.00
_cell.angle_beta   90.00
_cell.angle_gamma   90.00
#
_symmetry.space_group_name_H-M   'P 1'
#
loop_
_entity.id
_entity.type
_entity.pdbx_description
1 polymer ?
#
loop_
_entity_poly.entity_id
_entity_poly.type
_entity_poly.pdbx_seq_one_letter_code
_entity_poly.pdbx_strand_id
1 'polypeptide(L)'
;MHFVGLGPKELAAGVDQNVMRQVLAVAQETGATIEITSDEATLSGADVIYGDIWASMGEEELIPERAKLLTPFRVTEETLKRTGNQNVLYLHCLPSFHDFETKLAKEWQAKGVDIREVTDEVFRGPHSVVFDEAENRMHSIKAVLVATIGH
;
A
#
# COMPACT_ATOMS: atom_id res chain seq x y z
N MET A 1 -7.96 -13.91 -8.54
CA MET A 1 -7.00 -13.05 -7.82
C MET A 1 -6.94 -13.49 -6.37
N HIS A 2 -5.76 -13.54 -5.78
CA HIS A 2 -5.58 -13.70 -4.34
C HIS A 2 -5.14 -12.36 -3.75
N PHE A 3 -5.89 -11.82 -2.79
CA PHE A 3 -5.60 -10.55 -2.12
C PHE A 3 -5.26 -10.82 -0.65
N VAL A 4 -4.16 -10.24 -0.19
CA VAL A 4 -3.73 -10.30 1.21
C VAL A 4 -3.56 -8.89 1.75
N GLY A 5 -4.35 -8.54 2.75
CA GLY A 5 -4.15 -7.34 3.57
C GLY A 5 -3.17 -7.67 4.70
N LEU A 6 -1.88 -7.39 4.48
CA LEU A 6 -0.82 -7.65 5.45
C LEU A 6 -0.58 -6.44 6.34
N GLY A 7 -0.73 -6.62 7.64
CA GLY A 7 -0.50 -5.54 8.59
C GLY A 7 -0.70 -5.96 10.04
N PRO A 8 -0.55 -5.04 11.00
CA PRO A 8 -0.73 -5.33 12.41
C PRO A 8 -2.19 -5.68 12.73
N LYS A 9 -2.38 -6.65 13.63
CA LYS A 9 -3.71 -7.13 14.05
C LYS A 9 -4.59 -6.02 14.63
N GLU A 10 -3.98 -5.04 15.25
CA GLU A 10 -4.65 -3.88 15.84
C GLU A 10 -5.42 -3.07 14.81
N LEU A 11 -4.86 -2.93 13.61
CA LEU A 11 -5.49 -2.19 12.51
C LEU A 11 -6.52 -3.06 11.75
N ALA A 12 -6.35 -4.37 11.72
CA ALA A 12 -7.30 -5.29 11.11
C ALA A 12 -8.70 -5.21 11.76
N ALA A 13 -8.77 -4.90 13.05
CA ALA A 13 -10.03 -4.74 13.78
C ALA A 13 -10.86 -3.51 13.32
N GLY A 14 -10.23 -2.53 12.67
CA GLY A 14 -10.87 -1.32 12.15
C GLY A 14 -11.52 -1.47 10.77
N VAL A 15 -11.41 -2.63 10.14
CA VAL A 15 -12.00 -2.87 8.81
C VAL A 15 -13.53 -2.87 8.90
N ASP A 16 -14.18 -2.06 8.04
CA ASP A 16 -15.64 -1.97 7.99
C ASP A 16 -16.25 -3.33 7.59
N GLN A 17 -17.04 -3.88 8.49
CA GLN A 17 -17.66 -5.19 8.31
C GLN A 17 -18.72 -5.23 7.19
N ASN A 18 -19.31 -4.07 6.81
CA ASN A 18 -20.23 -4.00 5.67
C ASN A 18 -19.45 -4.10 4.36
N VAL A 19 -18.33 -3.39 4.28
CA VAL A 19 -17.42 -3.47 3.14
C VAL A 19 -16.87 -4.89 3.02
N MET A 20 -16.42 -5.50 4.10
CA MET A 20 -15.92 -6.88 4.08
C MET A 20 -16.96 -7.88 3.59
N ARG A 21 -18.22 -7.76 3.99
CA ARG A 21 -19.29 -8.65 3.48
C ARG A 21 -19.49 -8.50 1.96
N GLN A 22 -19.46 -7.28 1.43
CA GLN A 22 -19.59 -7.04 -0.01
C GLN A 22 -18.40 -7.62 -0.77
N VAL A 23 -17.19 -7.39 -0.28
CA VAL A 23 -15.95 -7.87 -0.89
C VAL A 23 -15.90 -9.40 -0.90
N LEU A 24 -16.31 -10.07 0.19
CA LEU A 24 -16.38 -11.52 0.27
C LEU A 24 -17.45 -12.11 -0.67
N ALA A 25 -18.58 -11.43 -0.85
CA ALA A 25 -19.59 -11.85 -1.83
C ALA A 25 -19.03 -11.81 -3.26
N VAL A 26 -18.36 -10.71 -3.64
CA VAL A 26 -17.69 -10.60 -4.95
C VAL A 26 -16.59 -11.65 -5.11
N ALA A 27 -15.82 -11.92 -4.06
CA ALA A 27 -14.79 -12.95 -4.08
C ALA A 27 -15.38 -14.35 -4.36
N GLN A 28 -16.51 -14.66 -3.72
CA GLN A 28 -17.23 -15.91 -3.95
C GLN A 28 -17.73 -16.06 -5.40
N GLU A 29 -18.27 -14.99 -5.99
CA GLU A 29 -18.76 -14.99 -7.37
C GLU A 29 -17.62 -15.12 -8.40
N THR A 30 -16.46 -14.50 -8.13
CA THR A 30 -15.34 -14.41 -9.06
C THR A 30 -14.29 -15.50 -8.88
N GLY A 31 -14.35 -16.28 -7.80
CA GLY A 31 -13.32 -17.23 -7.42
C GLY A 31 -12.06 -16.55 -6.86
N ALA A 32 -12.12 -15.29 -6.47
CA ALA A 32 -11.05 -14.61 -5.77
C ALA A 32 -10.96 -15.07 -4.31
N THR A 33 -9.80 -14.87 -3.69
CA THR A 33 -9.60 -15.10 -2.25
C THR A 33 -9.13 -13.83 -1.57
N ILE A 34 -9.55 -13.62 -0.32
CA ILE A 34 -9.21 -12.45 0.48
C ILE A 34 -8.78 -12.92 1.86
N GLU A 35 -7.63 -12.46 2.29
CA GLU A 35 -7.08 -12.72 3.61
C GLU A 35 -6.62 -11.43 4.26
N ILE A 36 -6.90 -11.25 5.54
CA ILE A 36 -6.35 -10.16 6.37
C ILE A 36 -5.51 -10.83 7.47
N THR A 37 -4.22 -10.54 7.49
CA THR A 37 -3.28 -11.25 8.35
C THR A 37 -2.10 -10.37 8.78
N SER A 38 -1.41 -10.81 9.84
CA SER A 38 -0.10 -10.28 10.23
C SER A 38 1.04 -11.28 9.96
N ASP A 39 0.73 -12.38 9.27
CA ASP A 39 1.72 -13.39 8.94
C ASP A 39 2.47 -13.03 7.65
N GLU A 40 3.73 -12.66 7.80
CA GLU A 40 4.60 -12.31 6.66
C GLU A 40 4.91 -13.50 5.75
N ALA A 41 4.61 -14.74 6.13
CA ALA A 41 4.76 -15.89 5.25
C ALA A 41 3.84 -15.77 4.01
N THR A 42 2.76 -15.01 4.10
CA THR A 42 1.85 -14.71 2.98
C THR A 42 2.47 -13.87 1.86
N LEU A 43 3.64 -13.27 2.09
CA LEU A 43 4.41 -12.60 1.03
C LEU A 43 4.90 -13.59 -0.04
N SER A 44 5.07 -14.86 0.31
CA SER A 44 5.60 -15.87 -0.62
C SER A 44 4.71 -16.01 -1.86
N GLY A 45 5.32 -15.88 -3.03
CA GLY A 45 4.63 -15.97 -4.33
C GLY A 45 3.84 -14.73 -4.74
N ALA A 46 3.94 -13.60 -4.00
CA ALA A 46 3.26 -12.38 -4.40
C ALA A 46 3.79 -11.84 -5.73
N ASP A 47 2.88 -11.46 -6.61
CA ASP A 47 3.20 -10.79 -7.89
C ASP A 47 3.29 -9.27 -7.73
N VAL A 48 2.56 -8.73 -6.77
CA VAL A 48 2.44 -7.28 -6.51
C VAL A 48 2.47 -7.01 -5.02
N ILE A 49 3.27 -6.06 -4.60
CA ILE A 49 3.22 -5.42 -3.29
C ILE A 49 2.64 -4.01 -3.48
N TYR A 50 1.51 -3.74 -2.86
CA TYR A 50 0.86 -2.44 -2.90
C TYR A 50 1.07 -1.71 -1.57
N GLY A 51 1.85 -0.62 -1.59
CA GLY A 51 2.08 0.23 -0.42
C GLY A 51 0.96 1.25 -0.21
N ASP A 52 0.74 1.62 1.03
CA ASP A 52 -0.19 2.69 1.40
C ASP A 52 0.44 3.58 2.48
N ILE A 53 0.01 4.83 2.53
CA ILE A 53 0.47 5.79 3.54
C ILE A 53 -0.02 5.37 4.93
N TRP A 54 0.84 5.49 5.93
CA TRP A 54 0.50 5.05 7.29
C TRP A 54 -0.52 5.93 8.01
N ALA A 55 -0.60 7.21 7.64
CA ALA A 55 -1.62 8.14 8.14
C ALA A 55 -2.14 9.00 6.98
N SER A 56 -3.44 8.98 6.78
CA SER A 56 -4.11 9.77 5.75
C SER A 56 -4.09 11.27 6.09
N MET A 57 -4.37 12.10 5.10
CA MET A 57 -4.54 13.54 5.32
C MET A 57 -5.63 13.80 6.36
N GLY A 58 -5.31 14.60 7.36
CA GLY A 58 -6.19 14.88 8.50
C GLY A 58 -6.05 13.92 9.68
N GLU A 59 -5.16 12.92 9.58
CA GLU A 59 -4.84 11.97 10.65
C GLU A 59 -3.41 12.15 11.18
N GLU A 60 -2.80 13.33 11.01
CA GLU A 60 -1.40 13.58 11.35
C GLU A 60 -1.10 13.33 12.84
N GLU A 61 -2.10 13.45 13.70
CA GLU A 61 -1.98 13.16 15.13
C GLU A 61 -1.76 11.66 15.42
N LEU A 62 -2.19 10.77 14.50
CA LEU A 62 -2.03 9.32 14.62
C LEU A 62 -0.66 8.83 14.15
N ILE A 63 0.15 9.68 13.52
CA ILE A 63 1.45 9.31 12.94
C ILE A 63 2.35 8.58 13.94
N PRO A 64 2.57 9.03 15.19
CA PRO A 64 3.49 8.35 16.11
C PRO A 64 3.03 6.93 16.46
N GLU A 65 1.73 6.75 16.67
CA GLU A 65 1.15 5.45 16.98
C GLU A 65 1.21 4.52 15.77
N ARG A 66 0.78 5.01 14.60
CA ARG A 66 0.80 4.26 13.34
C ARG A 66 2.22 3.88 12.94
N ALA A 67 3.18 4.79 13.01
CA ALA A 67 4.58 4.50 12.72
C ALA A 67 5.13 3.40 13.63
N LYS A 68 4.81 3.40 14.92
CA LYS A 68 5.23 2.35 15.84
C LYS A 68 4.68 0.98 15.47
N LEU A 69 3.39 0.91 15.09
CA LEU A 69 2.73 -0.33 14.73
C LEU A 69 3.17 -0.85 13.35
N LEU A 70 3.36 0.06 12.39
CA LEU A 70 3.56 -0.27 10.99
C LEU A 70 5.03 -0.38 10.57
N THR A 71 5.98 0.13 11.37
CA THR A 71 7.41 0.00 11.07
C THR A 71 7.86 -1.44 10.75
N PRO A 72 7.37 -2.49 11.44
CA PRO A 72 7.70 -3.87 11.08
C PRO A 72 7.21 -4.27 9.68
N PHE A 73 6.18 -3.62 9.19
CA PHE A 73 5.54 -3.89 7.88
C PHE A 73 6.02 -2.93 6.78
N ARG A 74 7.04 -2.12 7.04
CA ARG A 74 7.66 -1.26 6.02
C ARG A 74 8.11 -2.09 4.84
N VAL A 75 7.79 -1.63 3.63
CA VAL A 75 8.27 -2.28 2.42
C VAL A 75 9.75 -1.97 2.21
N THR A 76 10.55 -3.02 2.17
CA THR A 76 12.01 -2.98 2.00
C THR A 76 12.42 -3.95 0.89
N GLU A 77 13.68 -3.90 0.47
CA GLU A 77 14.23 -4.93 -0.45
C GLU A 77 14.06 -6.35 0.12
N GLU A 78 14.18 -6.50 1.45
CA GLU A 78 13.96 -7.81 2.08
C GLU A 78 12.50 -8.26 1.95
N THR A 79 11.54 -7.34 2.04
CA THR A 79 10.12 -7.63 1.77
C THR A 79 9.93 -8.16 0.35
N LEU A 80 10.55 -7.51 -0.65
CA LEU A 80 10.50 -7.98 -2.04
C LEU A 80 11.15 -9.36 -2.20
N LYS A 81 12.33 -9.59 -1.59
CA LYS A 81 13.03 -10.89 -1.64
C LYS A 81 12.20 -12.02 -1.05
N ARG A 82 11.44 -11.78 0.01
CA ARG A 82 10.57 -12.78 0.65
C ARG A 82 9.44 -13.27 -0.24
N THR A 83 9.07 -12.53 -1.28
CA THR A 83 8.11 -13.03 -2.28
C THR A 83 8.65 -14.23 -3.05
N GLY A 84 9.96 -14.34 -3.19
CA GLY A 84 10.62 -15.33 -4.07
C GLY A 84 10.40 -15.05 -5.56
N ASN A 85 9.69 -13.97 -5.90
CA ASN A 85 9.37 -13.58 -7.27
C ASN A 85 10.31 -12.48 -7.75
N GLN A 86 11.19 -12.78 -8.68
CA GLN A 86 12.14 -11.81 -9.24
C GLN A 86 11.47 -10.70 -10.07
N ASN A 87 10.21 -10.89 -10.47
CA ASN A 87 9.43 -9.94 -11.24
C ASN A 87 8.33 -9.28 -10.40
N VAL A 88 8.40 -9.34 -9.07
CA VAL A 88 7.43 -8.68 -8.20
C VAL A 88 7.40 -7.18 -8.50
N LEU A 89 6.20 -6.61 -8.59
CA LEU A 89 6.01 -5.18 -8.79
C LEU A 89 5.69 -4.48 -7.46
N TYR A 90 6.24 -3.28 -7.30
CA TYR A 90 5.87 -2.38 -6.21
C TYR A 90 5.00 -1.24 -6.76
N LEU A 91 3.82 -1.06 -6.16
CA LEU A 91 2.86 0.00 -6.43
C LEU A 91 2.59 0.81 -5.15
N HIS A 92 2.08 2.02 -5.30
CA HIS A 92 1.70 2.89 -4.19
C HIS A 92 0.68 3.94 -4.63
N CYS A 93 -0.35 4.16 -3.84
CA CYS A 93 -1.43 5.12 -4.13
C CYS A 93 -0.98 6.59 -4.22
N LEU A 94 0.24 6.91 -3.79
CA LEU A 94 0.82 8.25 -3.70
C LEU A 94 -0.11 9.29 -2.99
N PRO A 95 0.44 10.27 -2.25
CA PRO A 95 1.89 10.49 -2.01
C PRO A 95 2.53 9.42 -1.12
N SER A 96 3.85 9.24 -1.22
CA SER A 96 4.61 8.27 -0.42
C SER A 96 5.73 8.95 0.37
N PHE A 97 5.95 8.48 1.60
CA PHE A 97 7.14 8.81 2.38
C PHE A 97 8.17 7.69 2.22
N HIS A 98 9.17 7.91 1.38
CA HIS A 98 10.26 6.96 1.14
C HIS A 98 11.62 7.48 1.57
N ASP A 99 11.74 8.81 1.73
CA ASP A 99 12.93 9.52 2.19
C ASP A 99 12.58 10.59 3.25
N PHE A 100 13.55 11.40 3.64
CA PHE A 100 13.34 12.52 4.57
C PHE A 100 13.41 13.88 3.89
N GLU A 101 13.19 13.98 2.58
CA GLU A 101 13.30 15.25 1.87
C GLU A 101 12.07 16.14 2.01
N THR A 102 10.90 15.56 2.28
CA THR A 102 9.68 16.33 2.52
C THR A 102 9.72 17.07 3.88
N LYS A 103 9.03 18.21 3.96
CA LYS A 103 8.94 18.98 5.20
C LYS A 103 8.42 18.12 6.37
N LEU A 104 7.33 17.39 6.13
CA LEU A 104 6.69 16.56 7.16
C LEU A 104 7.62 15.43 7.63
N ALA A 105 8.30 14.75 6.72
CA ALA A 105 9.24 13.69 7.08
C ALA A 105 10.41 14.22 7.92
N LYS A 106 10.98 15.39 7.58
CA LYS A 106 12.02 16.07 8.38
C LYS A 106 11.53 16.44 9.78
N GLU A 107 10.32 16.97 9.89
CA GLU A 107 9.73 17.34 11.18
C GLU A 107 9.54 16.13 12.10
N TRP A 108 9.07 15.01 11.57
CA TRP A 108 8.91 13.79 12.35
C TRP A 108 10.24 13.12 12.68
N GLN A 109 11.18 13.11 11.73
CA GLN A 109 12.54 12.63 11.98
C GLN A 109 13.21 13.39 13.13
N ALA A 110 13.06 14.71 13.18
CA ALA A 110 13.58 15.54 14.27
C ALA A 110 12.96 15.20 15.63
N LYS A 111 11.75 14.63 15.64
CA LYS A 111 11.05 14.10 16.83
C LYS A 111 11.40 12.63 17.12
N GLY A 112 12.28 12.02 16.34
CA GLY A 112 12.68 10.61 16.49
C GLY A 112 11.69 9.61 15.92
N VAL A 113 10.75 10.04 15.06
CA VAL A 113 9.75 9.17 14.42
C VAL A 113 10.08 9.04 12.93
N ASP A 114 10.26 7.80 12.47
CA ASP A 114 10.44 7.48 11.06
C ASP A 114 9.06 7.10 10.46
N ILE A 115 8.57 7.94 9.56
CA ILE A 115 7.23 7.81 8.95
C ILE A 115 7.26 7.15 7.58
N ARG A 116 8.42 6.70 7.11
CA ARG A 116 8.55 6.09 5.79
C ARG A 116 7.87 4.73 5.76
N GLU A 117 6.92 4.55 4.89
CA GLU A 117 6.22 3.27 4.66
C GLU A 117 7.00 2.34 3.71
N VAL A 118 7.92 2.89 2.94
CA VAL A 118 8.80 2.17 2.01
C VAL A 118 10.20 2.76 2.07
N THR A 119 11.22 1.97 1.76
CA THR A 119 12.58 2.49 1.63
C THR A 119 12.80 3.14 0.26
N ASP A 120 13.72 4.11 0.19
CA ASP A 120 14.03 4.83 -1.06
C ASP A 120 14.54 3.89 -2.16
N GLU A 121 15.30 2.86 -1.77
CA GLU A 121 15.82 1.84 -2.67
C GLU A 121 14.71 1.06 -3.37
N VAL A 122 13.63 0.73 -2.67
CA VAL A 122 12.44 0.08 -3.27
C VAL A 122 11.65 1.08 -4.10
N PHE A 123 11.38 2.27 -3.56
CA PHE A 123 10.55 3.28 -4.22
C PHE A 123 11.14 3.73 -5.57
N ARG A 124 12.48 3.87 -5.66
CA ARG A 124 13.20 4.25 -6.89
C ARG A 124 13.78 3.06 -7.64
N GLY A 125 13.63 1.85 -7.08
CA GLY A 125 14.22 0.63 -7.61
C GLY A 125 13.52 0.10 -8.86
N PRO A 126 14.09 -0.94 -9.47
CA PRO A 126 13.60 -1.50 -10.74
C PRO A 126 12.24 -2.22 -10.63
N HIS A 127 11.82 -2.54 -9.43
CA HIS A 127 10.52 -3.17 -9.16
C HIS A 127 9.37 -2.15 -9.05
N SER A 128 9.69 -0.87 -8.88
CA SER A 128 8.71 0.20 -8.68
C SER A 128 8.10 0.64 -10.00
N VAL A 129 6.77 0.60 -10.06
CA VAL A 129 5.96 1.11 -11.18
C VAL A 129 4.95 2.16 -10.69
N VAL A 130 5.25 2.82 -9.59
CA VAL A 130 4.35 3.80 -8.93
C VAL A 130 3.99 4.97 -9.83
N PHE A 131 4.90 5.42 -10.70
CA PHE A 131 4.64 6.53 -11.62
C PHE A 131 3.84 6.08 -12.84
N ASP A 132 4.06 4.86 -13.34
CA ASP A 132 3.24 4.27 -14.41
C ASP A 132 1.81 4.05 -13.91
N GLU A 133 1.65 3.60 -12.66
CA GLU A 133 0.34 3.49 -12.01
C GLU A 133 -0.33 4.87 -11.91
N ALA A 134 0.38 5.90 -11.45
CA ALA A 134 -0.15 7.25 -11.33
C ALA A 134 -0.58 7.83 -12.71
N GLU A 135 0.15 7.56 -13.77
CA GLU A 135 -0.20 7.96 -15.14
C GLU A 135 -1.53 7.30 -15.59
N ASN A 136 -1.77 6.06 -15.22
CA ASN A 136 -3.01 5.36 -15.55
C ASN A 136 -4.28 6.06 -15.01
N ARG A 137 -4.17 6.87 -13.97
CA ARG A 137 -5.29 7.68 -13.49
C ARG A 137 -5.76 8.67 -14.55
N MET A 138 -4.85 9.28 -15.30
CA MET A 138 -5.19 10.16 -16.43
C MET A 138 -5.99 9.39 -17.49
N HIS A 139 -5.54 8.20 -17.85
CA HIS A 139 -6.19 7.37 -18.85
C HIS A 139 -7.57 6.90 -18.42
N SER A 140 -7.74 6.47 -17.18
CA SER A 140 -9.03 6.02 -16.64
C SER A 140 -10.06 7.17 -16.57
N ILE A 141 -9.65 8.36 -16.10
CA ILE A 141 -10.52 9.54 -16.08
C ILE A 141 -10.90 9.96 -17.50
N LYS A 142 -9.96 9.95 -18.44
CA LYS A 142 -10.20 10.24 -19.85
C LYS A 142 -11.22 9.27 -20.45
N ALA A 143 -11.12 7.99 -20.14
CA ALA A 143 -12.08 6.98 -20.58
C ALA A 143 -13.49 7.26 -20.04
N VAL A 144 -13.62 7.63 -18.75
CA VAL A 144 -14.90 8.02 -18.13
C VAL A 144 -15.48 9.26 -18.83
N LEU A 145 -14.67 10.28 -19.08
CA LEU A 145 -15.14 11.50 -19.80
C LEU A 145 -15.64 11.16 -21.20
N VAL A 146 -14.90 10.33 -21.95
CA VAL A 146 -15.34 9.89 -23.29
C VAL A 146 -16.66 9.12 -23.21
N ALA A 147 -16.81 8.22 -22.24
CA ALA A 147 -18.03 7.42 -22.09
C ALA A 147 -19.26 8.24 -21.65
N THR A 148 -19.06 9.36 -20.96
CA THR A 148 -20.16 10.14 -20.36
C THR A 148 -20.51 11.41 -21.12
N ILE A 149 -19.55 12.09 -21.75
CA ILE A 149 -19.73 13.37 -22.43
C ILE A 149 -19.13 13.42 -23.86
N GLY A 150 -18.49 12.34 -24.30
CA GLY A 150 -17.83 12.23 -25.61
C GLY A 150 -18.81 11.86 -26.73
N HIS A 151 -19.75 12.74 -27.06
CA HIS A 151 -20.69 12.58 -28.17
C HIS A 151 -20.23 13.29 -29.42
#